data_7c55845e574b4074f1d51f7b9912e4b4
#
_entry.id   7c55845e574b4074f1d51f7b9912e4b4
#
_cell.length_a   1.000
_cell.length_b   1.000
_cell.length_c   1.000
_cell.angle_alpha   90.00
_cell.angle_beta   90.00
_cell.angle_gamma   90.00
#
_symmetry.space_group_name_H-M   'P 1'
#
loop_
_entity.id
_entity.type
_entity.pdbx_description
1 polymer ?
#
loop_
_entity_poly.entity_id
_entity_poly.type
_entity_poly.pdbx_seq_one_letter_code
_entity_poly.pdbx_strand_id
1 'polypeptide(L)'
;MLVVIMKKLISFLLIILFFNIELIAMEKLPYHHLPDGTFRNPEGSPVRSNDVKFSYRTFIKEKKKINVTVPKDHVIDKKIVKENLEKFKDDNYIAWIGHATFLIKLGETTIITDPVFSKNAGPLIFGPKRYVEPAIQLKEIPKTDVFLLTHNHYDHQDMSTIRGFPYKDAKVLLPLKLGKYFKRYKDVNEMDWYDEIQINDDLKITLLPAVHWSKRSLTDANKTLWGNFLIEYKIKKYFLRVIXX
;
A
#
# COMPACT_ATOMS: atom_id res chain seq x y z
N MET A 1 45.26 -29.39 37.52
CA MET A 1 44.40 -28.36 38.16
C MET A 1 44.35 -27.08 37.36
N LEU A 2 45.46 -26.49 36.99
CA LEU A 2 45.53 -25.21 36.24
C LEU A 2 44.80 -25.25 34.87
N VAL A 3 44.95 -26.33 34.10
CA VAL A 3 44.33 -26.50 32.78
C VAL A 3 42.79 -26.55 32.86
N VAL A 4 42.25 -27.17 33.92
CA VAL A 4 40.80 -27.25 34.14
C VAL A 4 40.22 -25.87 34.49
N ILE A 5 40.96 -25.10 35.31
CA ILE A 5 40.55 -23.72 35.66
C ILE A 5 40.56 -22.83 34.43
N MET A 6 41.60 -22.90 33.61
CA MET A 6 41.70 -22.14 32.36
C MET A 6 40.54 -22.46 31.40
N LYS A 7 40.20 -23.74 31.20
CA LYS A 7 39.10 -24.14 30.35
C LYS A 7 37.75 -23.58 30.83
N LYS A 8 37.51 -23.63 32.15
CA LYS A 8 36.29 -23.05 32.74
C LYS A 8 36.23 -21.52 32.57
N LEU A 9 37.37 -20.85 32.71
CA LEU A 9 37.47 -19.38 32.54
C LEU A 9 37.20 -19.00 31.10
N ILE A 10 37.79 -19.72 30.15
CA ILE A 10 37.57 -19.50 28.72
C ILE A 10 36.09 -19.71 28.34
N SER A 11 35.47 -20.81 28.84
CA SER A 11 34.05 -21.09 28.61
C SER A 11 33.16 -19.98 29.19
N PHE A 12 33.48 -19.49 30.38
CA PHE A 12 32.73 -18.40 31.02
C PHE A 12 32.86 -17.09 30.24
N LEU A 13 34.06 -16.77 29.75
CA LEU A 13 34.31 -15.59 28.90
C LEU A 13 33.58 -15.68 27.57
N LEU A 14 33.54 -16.87 26.94
CA LEU A 14 32.79 -17.08 25.68
C LEU A 14 31.28 -16.93 25.91
N ILE A 15 30.76 -17.40 27.04
CA ILE A 15 29.34 -17.24 27.41
C ILE A 15 29.02 -15.73 27.56
N ILE A 16 29.88 -14.99 28.29
CA ILE A 16 29.70 -13.54 28.46
C ILE A 16 29.77 -12.82 27.10
N LEU A 17 30.70 -13.21 26.25
CA LEU A 17 30.84 -12.64 24.89
C LEU A 17 29.60 -12.92 24.07
N PHE A 18 29.06 -14.14 24.10
CA PHE A 18 27.84 -14.53 23.42
C PHE A 18 26.63 -13.70 23.89
N PHE A 19 26.46 -13.57 25.21
CA PHE A 19 25.38 -12.76 25.78
C PHE A 19 25.50 -11.28 25.41
N ASN A 20 26.73 -10.73 25.36
CA ASN A 20 26.94 -9.36 24.98
C ASN A 20 26.68 -9.16 23.46
N ILE A 21 27.00 -10.13 22.62
CA ILE A 21 26.71 -10.09 21.19
C ILE A 21 25.18 -10.10 20.97
N GLU A 22 24.43 -10.91 21.70
CA GLU A 22 22.97 -10.90 21.62
C GLU A 22 22.36 -9.58 22.12
N LEU A 23 22.95 -8.99 23.15
CA LEU A 23 22.49 -7.70 23.68
C LEU A 23 22.76 -6.53 22.72
N ILE A 24 23.87 -6.59 21.97
CA ILE A 24 24.23 -5.57 20.99
C ILE A 24 23.36 -5.72 19.71
N ALA A 25 22.85 -6.92 19.43
CA ALA A 25 22.07 -7.23 18.25
C ALA A 25 20.57 -6.97 18.40
N MET A 26 20.09 -6.52 19.56
CA MET A 26 18.70 -6.04 19.68
C MET A 26 18.59 -4.64 19.13
N GLU A 27 18.66 -4.54 17.80
CA GLU A 27 18.31 -3.29 17.11
C GLU A 27 16.90 -2.89 17.56
N LYS A 28 16.81 -1.72 18.18
CA LYS A 28 15.52 -1.22 18.68
C LYS A 28 14.57 -1.06 17.50
N LEU A 29 13.52 -1.85 17.48
CA LEU A 29 12.51 -1.78 16.43
C LEU A 29 12.01 -0.33 16.28
N PRO A 30 11.80 0.14 15.04
CA PRO A 30 11.19 1.44 14.83
C PRO A 30 9.89 1.58 15.63
N TYR A 31 9.57 2.80 16.07
CA TYR A 31 8.40 3.06 16.92
C TYR A 31 7.13 2.40 16.43
N HIS A 32 6.93 2.35 15.12
CA HIS A 32 5.69 1.82 14.54
C HIS A 32 5.61 0.29 14.48
N HIS A 33 6.68 -0.43 14.82
CA HIS A 33 6.68 -1.89 14.94
C HIS A 33 6.37 -2.29 16.38
N LEU A 34 5.39 -3.14 16.59
CA LEU A 34 5.04 -3.66 17.91
C LEU A 34 5.61 -5.07 18.12
N PRO A 35 5.94 -5.45 19.39
CA PRO A 35 6.53 -6.76 19.66
C PRO A 35 5.66 -7.95 19.25
N ASP A 36 4.34 -7.76 19.15
CA ASP A 36 3.41 -8.80 18.71
C ASP A 36 3.34 -8.93 17.17
N GLY A 37 4.20 -8.18 16.46
CA GLY A 37 4.28 -8.21 15.02
C GLY A 37 3.23 -7.37 14.30
N THR A 38 2.45 -6.57 15.03
CA THR A 38 1.52 -5.61 14.44
C THR A 38 2.19 -4.25 14.27
N PHE A 39 1.49 -3.32 13.63
CA PHE A 39 1.97 -1.95 13.40
C PHE A 39 1.06 -0.94 14.08
N ARG A 40 1.61 0.25 14.38
CA ARG A 40 0.87 1.38 14.95
C ARG A 40 1.18 2.66 14.17
N ASN A 41 0.36 3.66 14.37
CA ASN A 41 0.50 4.97 13.74
C ASN A 41 1.76 5.71 14.24
N PRO A 42 2.22 6.73 13.50
CA PRO A 42 3.36 7.55 13.93
C PRO A 42 3.17 8.10 15.34
N GLU A 43 4.28 8.31 16.03
CA GLU A 43 4.27 8.89 17.37
C GLU A 43 3.54 10.24 17.37
N GLY A 44 2.74 10.49 18.39
CA GLY A 44 1.93 11.71 18.49
C GLY A 44 0.66 11.71 17.64
N SER A 45 0.37 10.59 16.94
CA SER A 45 -0.86 10.50 16.14
C SER A 45 -2.11 10.63 17.00
N PRO A 46 -3.18 11.24 16.48
CA PRO A 46 -4.44 11.31 17.21
C PRO A 46 -4.94 9.91 17.60
N VAL A 47 -5.31 9.75 18.85
CA VAL A 47 -5.92 8.52 19.34
C VAL A 47 -7.42 8.61 19.05
N ARG A 48 -7.97 7.54 18.50
CA ARG A 48 -9.42 7.48 18.28
C ARG A 48 -10.16 7.68 19.60
N SER A 49 -11.05 8.64 19.64
CA SER A 49 -11.85 8.90 20.83
C SER A 49 -12.70 7.67 21.18
N ASN A 50 -12.64 7.24 22.43
CA ASN A 50 -13.48 6.16 22.95
C ASN A 50 -14.97 6.54 23.00
N ASP A 51 -15.27 7.82 22.91
CA ASP A 51 -16.65 8.33 22.93
C ASP A 51 -17.39 8.03 21.62
N VAL A 52 -16.64 7.81 20.53
CA VAL A 52 -17.24 7.49 19.23
C VAL A 52 -17.30 5.99 19.05
N LYS A 53 -18.41 5.39 19.45
CA LYS A 53 -18.65 3.95 19.22
C LYS A 53 -19.19 3.75 17.80
N PHE A 54 -18.32 3.29 16.90
CA PHE A 54 -18.76 2.93 15.55
C PHE A 54 -19.70 1.72 15.63
N SER A 55 -20.93 1.90 15.15
CA SER A 55 -21.87 0.81 14.99
C SER A 55 -22.12 0.55 13.50
N TYR A 56 -21.70 -0.62 13.04
CA TYR A 56 -21.92 -1.03 11.64
C TYR A 56 -23.43 -1.03 11.30
N ARG A 57 -24.27 -1.44 12.27
CA ARG A 57 -25.74 -1.44 12.09
C ARG A 57 -26.27 -0.01 11.88
N THR A 58 -25.81 0.94 12.68
CA THR A 58 -26.16 2.36 12.52
C THR A 58 -25.65 2.90 11.18
N PHE A 59 -24.40 2.60 10.83
CA PHE A 59 -23.83 3.00 9.55
C PHE A 59 -24.68 2.52 8.35
N ILE A 60 -25.08 1.24 8.35
CA ILE A 60 -25.91 0.69 7.27
C ILE A 60 -27.29 1.37 7.23
N LYS A 61 -27.88 1.64 8.40
CA LYS A 61 -29.18 2.33 8.52
C LYS A 61 -29.10 3.75 7.94
N GLU A 62 -28.06 4.49 8.31
CA GLU A 62 -27.85 5.86 7.78
C GLU A 62 -27.51 5.86 6.30
N LYS A 63 -26.65 4.94 5.86
CA LYS A 63 -26.30 4.79 4.45
C LYS A 63 -27.54 4.56 3.56
N LYS A 64 -28.51 3.77 4.02
CA LYS A 64 -29.76 3.52 3.28
C LYS A 64 -30.62 4.78 3.09
N LYS A 65 -30.44 5.80 3.91
CA LYS A 65 -31.15 7.08 3.80
C LYS A 65 -30.54 7.99 2.71
N ILE A 66 -29.29 7.72 2.35
CA ILE A 66 -28.57 8.55 1.38
C ILE A 66 -28.98 8.11 -0.03
N ASN A 67 -29.66 8.98 -0.75
CA ASN A 67 -29.96 8.74 -2.16
C ASN A 67 -28.86 9.37 -3.02
N VAL A 68 -27.95 8.53 -3.49
CA VAL A 68 -26.84 8.98 -4.33
C VAL A 68 -27.30 9.02 -5.78
N THR A 69 -27.39 10.21 -6.34
CA THR A 69 -27.67 10.42 -7.75
C THR A 69 -26.36 10.81 -8.45
N VAL A 70 -25.93 9.99 -9.39
CA VAL A 70 -24.75 10.30 -10.21
C VAL A 70 -25.22 11.17 -11.39
N PRO A 71 -24.70 12.39 -11.53
CA PRO A 71 -25.06 13.23 -12.69
C PRO A 71 -24.74 12.52 -14.02
N LYS A 72 -25.55 12.75 -15.04
CA LYS A 72 -25.40 12.07 -16.34
C LYS A 72 -24.03 12.32 -16.98
N ASP A 73 -23.52 13.52 -16.84
CA ASP A 73 -22.25 13.94 -17.47
C ASP A 73 -21.07 13.89 -16.50
N HIS A 74 -21.20 13.10 -15.42
CA HIS A 74 -20.16 12.98 -14.40
C HIS A 74 -18.91 12.23 -14.89
N VAL A 75 -19.09 11.29 -15.81
CA VAL A 75 -18.01 10.43 -16.28
C VAL A 75 -17.72 10.72 -17.76
N ILE A 76 -16.45 10.93 -18.06
CA ILE A 76 -15.99 11.08 -19.44
C ILE A 76 -16.22 9.76 -20.19
N ASP A 77 -16.70 9.83 -21.41
CA ASP A 77 -16.92 8.67 -22.26
C ASP A 77 -15.62 7.86 -22.43
N LYS A 78 -15.71 6.54 -22.31
CA LYS A 78 -14.55 5.63 -22.39
C LYS A 78 -13.77 5.75 -23.70
N LYS A 79 -14.44 6.08 -24.80
CA LYS A 79 -13.78 6.30 -26.09
C LYS A 79 -12.86 7.53 -25.99
N ILE A 80 -13.39 8.62 -25.42
CA ILE A 80 -12.61 9.87 -25.22
C ILE A 80 -11.41 9.60 -24.29
N VAL A 81 -11.60 8.82 -23.22
CA VAL A 81 -10.50 8.47 -22.30
C VAL A 81 -9.39 7.73 -23.06
N LYS A 82 -9.75 6.75 -23.89
CA LYS A 82 -8.78 6.00 -24.70
C LYS A 82 -8.06 6.89 -25.72
N GLU A 83 -8.81 7.74 -26.41
CA GLU A 83 -8.23 8.70 -27.35
C GLU A 83 -7.23 9.64 -26.66
N ASN A 84 -7.58 10.11 -25.46
CA ASN A 84 -6.68 10.97 -24.68
C ASN A 84 -5.43 10.20 -24.21
N LEU A 85 -5.57 8.97 -23.73
CA LEU A 85 -4.42 8.16 -23.32
C LEU A 85 -3.47 7.90 -24.50
N GLU A 86 -4.01 7.66 -25.71
CA GLU A 86 -3.19 7.49 -26.91
C GLU A 86 -2.56 8.83 -27.34
N LYS A 87 -3.33 9.90 -27.32
CA LYS A 87 -2.84 11.25 -27.69
C LYS A 87 -1.67 11.71 -26.83
N PHE A 88 -1.74 11.45 -25.53
CA PHE A 88 -0.75 11.90 -24.55
C PHE A 88 0.25 10.81 -24.15
N LYS A 89 0.34 9.70 -24.88
CA LYS A 89 1.18 8.55 -24.51
C LYS A 89 2.67 8.87 -24.37
N ASP A 90 3.14 9.91 -25.04
CA ASP A 90 4.53 10.34 -25.00
C ASP A 90 4.76 11.53 -24.05
N ASP A 91 3.68 12.02 -23.43
CA ASP A 91 3.73 13.13 -22.47
C ASP A 91 3.68 12.62 -21.01
N ASN A 92 4.09 13.47 -20.08
CA ASN A 92 3.83 13.23 -18.65
C ASN A 92 2.36 13.53 -18.36
N TYR A 93 1.67 12.60 -17.70
CA TYR A 93 0.27 12.83 -17.32
C TYR A 93 -0.09 12.16 -15.99
N ILE A 94 -1.17 12.61 -15.40
CA ILE A 94 -1.85 11.94 -14.27
C ILE A 94 -3.32 11.80 -14.72
N ALA A 95 -3.77 10.55 -14.82
CA ALA A 95 -5.16 10.24 -15.20
C ALA A 95 -5.86 9.55 -14.03
N TRP A 96 -6.96 10.14 -13.55
CA TRP A 96 -7.79 9.52 -12.51
C TRP A 96 -8.69 8.45 -13.12
N ILE A 97 -8.48 7.20 -12.74
CA ILE A 97 -9.25 6.06 -13.27
C ILE A 97 -10.51 5.81 -12.44
N GLY A 98 -10.47 6.19 -11.18
CA GLY A 98 -11.61 6.08 -10.26
C GLY A 98 -11.18 5.63 -8.87
N HIS A 99 -11.86 6.12 -7.85
CA HIS A 99 -11.54 5.91 -6.43
C HIS A 99 -10.07 6.33 -6.17
N ALA A 100 -9.25 5.46 -5.61
CA ALA A 100 -7.82 5.73 -5.34
C ALA A 100 -6.91 5.34 -6.53
N THR A 101 -7.49 4.91 -7.64
CA THR A 101 -6.73 4.44 -8.80
C THR A 101 -6.33 5.60 -9.69
N PHE A 102 -5.03 5.84 -9.80
CA PHE A 102 -4.45 6.79 -10.77
C PHE A 102 -3.49 6.05 -11.69
N LEU A 103 -3.47 6.47 -12.93
CA LEU A 103 -2.46 6.09 -13.91
C LEU A 103 -1.57 7.33 -14.11
N ILE A 104 -0.28 7.17 -13.85
CA ILE A 104 0.67 8.29 -13.85
C ILE A 104 1.81 7.93 -14.81
N LYS A 105 2.07 8.78 -15.80
CA LYS A 105 3.21 8.62 -16.70
C LYS A 105 4.23 9.72 -16.42
N LEU A 106 5.47 9.31 -16.18
CA LEU A 106 6.59 10.21 -15.90
C LEU A 106 7.80 9.74 -16.73
N GLY A 107 8.09 10.47 -17.78
CA GLY A 107 9.05 10.04 -18.80
C GLY A 107 8.61 8.71 -19.41
N GLU A 108 9.47 7.71 -19.40
CA GLU A 108 9.16 6.39 -19.97
C GLU A 108 8.45 5.46 -18.98
N THR A 109 8.28 5.88 -17.71
CA THR A 109 7.72 5.03 -16.65
C THR A 109 6.23 5.30 -16.46
N THR A 110 5.44 4.24 -16.51
CA THR A 110 4.00 4.28 -16.19
C THR A 110 3.76 3.61 -14.84
N ILE A 111 3.10 4.33 -13.94
CA ILE A 111 2.80 3.92 -12.56
C ILE A 111 1.29 3.77 -12.42
N ILE A 112 0.82 2.70 -11.77
CA ILE A 112 -0.57 2.61 -11.34
C ILE A 112 -0.63 2.57 -9.81
N THR A 113 -1.61 3.29 -9.23
CA THR A 113 -1.79 3.35 -7.78
C THR A 113 -3.09 2.66 -7.36
N ASP A 114 -3.03 1.86 -6.30
CA ASP A 114 -4.20 1.22 -5.66
C ASP A 114 -5.26 0.80 -6.69
N PRO A 115 -4.93 -0.05 -7.68
CA PRO A 115 -5.88 -0.32 -8.76
C PRO A 115 -7.07 -1.18 -8.29
N VAL A 116 -8.26 -0.59 -8.37
CA VAL A 116 -9.53 -1.23 -8.02
C VAL A 116 -10.45 -1.19 -9.24
N PHE A 117 -10.68 -2.35 -9.84
CA PHE A 117 -11.55 -2.49 -11.02
C PHE A 117 -12.79 -3.31 -10.72
N SER A 118 -12.89 -3.91 -9.52
CA SER A 118 -14.07 -4.66 -9.08
C SER A 118 -15.26 -3.75 -8.82
N LYS A 119 -16.45 -4.31 -8.95
CA LYS A 119 -17.72 -3.61 -8.68
C LYS A 119 -17.95 -3.39 -7.17
N ASN A 120 -17.33 -4.22 -6.32
CA ASN A 120 -17.54 -4.19 -4.88
C ASN A 120 -16.21 -4.10 -4.15
N ALA A 121 -16.16 -3.29 -3.09
CA ALA A 121 -15.03 -3.21 -2.17
C ALA A 121 -15.28 -4.13 -0.97
N GLY A 122 -15.07 -5.43 -1.17
CA GLY A 122 -15.30 -6.42 -0.12
C GLY A 122 -14.97 -7.84 -0.59
N PRO A 123 -15.13 -8.82 0.29
CA PRO A 123 -14.86 -10.20 -0.08
C PRO A 123 -15.94 -10.70 -1.08
N LEU A 124 -15.47 -11.26 -2.18
CA LEU A 124 -16.32 -11.80 -3.25
C LEU A 124 -17.29 -10.74 -3.81
N ILE A 125 -18.59 -10.94 -3.63
CA ILE A 125 -19.66 -10.03 -4.11
C ILE A 125 -20.15 -9.08 -3.01
N PHE A 126 -19.58 -9.17 -1.81
CA PHE A 126 -20.03 -8.37 -0.67
C PHE A 126 -19.27 -7.04 -0.58
N GLY A 127 -19.75 -6.16 0.25
CA GLY A 127 -19.15 -4.85 0.49
C GLY A 127 -19.81 -3.73 -0.29
N PRO A 128 -19.36 -2.49 -0.06
CA PRO A 128 -19.90 -1.34 -0.79
C PRO A 128 -19.69 -1.47 -2.29
N LYS A 129 -20.72 -1.15 -3.05
CA LYS A 129 -20.66 -1.08 -4.52
C LYS A 129 -20.12 0.28 -4.93
N ARG A 130 -19.37 0.31 -6.03
CA ARG A 130 -18.98 1.58 -6.63
C ARG A 130 -20.18 2.24 -7.26
N TYR A 131 -20.21 3.57 -7.25
CA TYR A 131 -21.28 4.34 -7.88
C TYR A 131 -21.03 4.53 -9.37
N VAL A 132 -19.77 4.56 -9.76
CA VAL A 132 -19.34 4.88 -11.13
C VAL A 132 -18.31 3.83 -11.57
N GLU A 133 -18.44 3.37 -12.80
CA GLU A 133 -17.49 2.41 -13.40
C GLU A 133 -16.11 3.08 -13.56
N PRO A 134 -15.03 2.30 -13.57
CA PRO A 134 -13.70 2.84 -13.86
C PRO A 134 -13.67 3.49 -15.24
N ALA A 135 -12.83 4.51 -15.42
CA ALA A 135 -12.68 5.25 -16.67
C ALA A 135 -12.32 4.36 -17.86
N ILE A 136 -11.57 3.27 -17.60
CA ILE A 136 -11.22 2.25 -18.61
C ILE A 136 -11.30 0.87 -17.94
N GLN A 137 -11.32 -0.20 -18.74
CA GLN A 137 -11.31 -1.56 -18.23
C GLN A 137 -9.88 -1.98 -17.89
N LEU A 138 -9.73 -2.94 -16.95
CA LEU A 138 -8.42 -3.46 -16.54
C LEU A 138 -7.57 -3.94 -17.72
N LYS A 139 -8.18 -4.58 -18.70
CA LYS A 139 -7.48 -5.10 -19.89
C LYS A 139 -7.04 -4.01 -20.87
N GLU A 140 -7.53 -2.78 -20.67
CA GLU A 140 -7.29 -1.66 -21.56
C GLU A 140 -6.26 -0.67 -21.01
N ILE A 141 -5.76 -0.90 -19.81
CA ILE A 141 -4.72 -0.01 -19.24
C ILE A 141 -3.44 -0.12 -20.07
N PRO A 142 -2.72 1.00 -20.27
CA PRO A 142 -1.41 0.96 -20.93
C PRO A 142 -0.40 0.07 -20.19
N LYS A 143 0.67 -0.30 -20.87
CA LYS A 143 1.78 -1.00 -20.21
C LYS A 143 2.16 -0.24 -18.95
N THR A 144 2.26 -0.97 -17.86
CA THR A 144 2.52 -0.40 -16.53
C THR A 144 3.80 -1.00 -15.99
N ASP A 145 4.73 -0.13 -15.61
CA ASP A 145 6.07 -0.51 -15.15
C ASP A 145 6.13 -0.61 -13.63
N VAL A 146 5.33 0.20 -12.91
CA VAL A 146 5.31 0.23 -11.44
C VAL A 146 3.88 0.13 -10.92
N PHE A 147 3.67 -0.75 -9.95
CA PHE A 147 2.39 -0.95 -9.24
C PHE A 147 2.58 -0.52 -7.79
N LEU A 148 1.88 0.52 -7.34
CA LEU A 148 1.90 0.99 -5.95
C LEU A 148 0.65 0.53 -5.21
N LEU A 149 0.82 -0.03 -4.01
CA LEU A 149 -0.28 -0.37 -3.11
C LEU A 149 -0.05 0.31 -1.76
N THR A 150 -0.97 1.16 -1.32
CA THR A 150 -0.83 1.93 -0.06
C THR A 150 -1.15 1.11 1.18
N HIS A 151 -2.14 0.23 1.13
CA HIS A 151 -2.54 -0.61 2.27
C HIS A 151 -3.53 -1.71 1.83
N ASN A 152 -4.04 -2.50 2.80
CA ASN A 152 -4.80 -3.71 2.48
C ASN A 152 -6.32 -3.60 2.52
N HIS A 153 -6.92 -2.42 2.70
CA HIS A 153 -8.38 -2.30 2.67
C HIS A 153 -8.94 -2.74 1.31
N TYR A 154 -10.18 -3.19 1.30
CA TYR A 154 -10.80 -3.79 0.10
C TYR A 154 -10.95 -2.80 -1.06
N ASP A 155 -11.06 -1.52 -0.76
CA ASP A 155 -11.19 -0.44 -1.74
C ASP A 155 -9.82 0.11 -2.21
N HIS A 156 -8.72 -0.54 -1.81
CA HIS A 156 -7.36 -0.27 -2.29
C HIS A 156 -6.72 -1.56 -2.80
N GLN A 157 -6.75 -2.63 -2.00
CA GLN A 157 -6.21 -3.93 -2.40
C GLN A 157 -7.31 -4.82 -2.98
N ASP A 158 -7.59 -4.65 -4.26
CA ASP A 158 -8.57 -5.45 -5.00
C ASP A 158 -7.92 -6.74 -5.50
N MET A 159 -8.22 -7.87 -4.84
CA MET A 159 -7.62 -9.16 -5.18
C MET A 159 -7.99 -9.65 -6.59
N SER A 160 -9.17 -9.29 -7.09
CA SER A 160 -9.57 -9.62 -8.46
C SER A 160 -8.67 -8.88 -9.46
N THR A 161 -8.46 -7.59 -9.22
CA THR A 161 -7.57 -6.76 -10.03
C THR A 161 -6.13 -7.29 -9.96
N ILE A 162 -5.60 -7.54 -8.74
CA ILE A 162 -4.23 -8.05 -8.56
C ILE A 162 -4.02 -9.35 -9.36
N ARG A 163 -4.98 -10.28 -9.29
CA ARG A 163 -4.89 -11.55 -10.03
C ARG A 163 -5.01 -11.35 -11.55
N GLY A 164 -5.90 -10.48 -11.98
CA GLY A 164 -6.19 -10.20 -13.40
C GLY A 164 -5.29 -9.15 -14.06
N PHE A 165 -4.41 -8.49 -13.29
CA PHE A 165 -3.54 -7.43 -13.80
C PHE A 165 -2.66 -7.99 -14.94
N PRO A 166 -2.62 -7.33 -16.11
CA PRO A 166 -1.92 -7.92 -17.27
C PRO A 166 -0.39 -7.90 -17.17
N TYR A 167 0.19 -6.97 -16.44
CA TYR A 167 1.65 -6.77 -16.40
C TYR A 167 2.25 -7.34 -15.11
N LYS A 168 2.54 -8.65 -15.09
CA LYS A 168 3.10 -9.35 -13.92
C LYS A 168 4.61 -9.11 -13.75
N ASP A 169 5.24 -8.47 -14.72
CA ASP A 169 6.62 -8.01 -14.69
C ASP A 169 6.76 -6.59 -14.12
N ALA A 170 5.65 -5.89 -13.86
CA ALA A 170 5.67 -4.59 -13.20
C ALA A 170 6.35 -4.71 -11.82
N LYS A 171 7.19 -3.73 -11.49
CA LYS A 171 7.79 -3.61 -10.15
C LYS A 171 6.70 -3.21 -9.15
N VAL A 172 6.41 -4.08 -8.20
CA VAL A 172 5.41 -3.85 -7.15
C VAL A 172 6.09 -3.23 -5.93
N LEU A 173 5.62 -2.06 -5.49
CA LEU A 173 6.05 -1.41 -4.26
C LEU A 173 4.85 -1.34 -3.31
N LEU A 174 5.03 -1.85 -2.10
CA LEU A 174 3.96 -1.98 -1.13
C LEU A 174 4.51 -2.01 0.31
N PRO A 175 3.70 -1.63 1.30
CA PRO A 175 4.12 -1.72 2.70
C PRO A 175 4.36 -3.16 3.16
N LEU A 176 5.13 -3.31 4.22
CA LEU A 176 5.53 -4.59 4.83
C LEU A 176 4.34 -5.54 5.03
N LYS A 177 4.59 -6.82 4.77
CA LYS A 177 3.70 -7.99 4.96
C LYS A 177 2.53 -8.03 3.98
N LEU A 178 2.61 -7.27 2.85
CA LEU A 178 1.62 -7.32 1.77
C LEU A 178 2.07 -8.16 0.57
N GLY A 179 3.35 -8.47 0.45
CA GLY A 179 3.92 -9.24 -0.67
C GLY A 179 3.25 -10.60 -0.87
N LYS A 180 2.78 -11.23 0.20
CA LYS A 180 2.09 -12.53 0.15
C LYS A 180 0.88 -12.57 -0.80
N TYR A 181 0.31 -11.42 -1.15
CA TYR A 181 -0.82 -11.32 -2.08
C TYR A 181 -0.39 -11.21 -3.54
N PHE A 182 0.92 -11.01 -3.80
CA PHE A 182 1.48 -10.76 -5.14
C PHE A 182 2.33 -11.92 -5.68
N LYS A 183 2.02 -13.16 -5.31
CA LYS A 183 2.78 -14.38 -5.65
C LYS A 183 3.04 -14.59 -7.14
N ARG A 184 2.25 -13.97 -8.02
CA ARG A 184 2.39 -14.12 -9.48
C ARG A 184 3.24 -13.02 -10.12
N TYR A 185 3.71 -12.05 -9.33
CA TYR A 185 4.55 -10.95 -9.81
C TYR A 185 6.02 -11.32 -9.64
N LYS A 186 6.85 -10.84 -10.56
CA LYS A 186 8.27 -11.20 -10.59
C LYS A 186 9.12 -10.32 -9.67
N ASP A 187 8.70 -9.08 -9.44
CA ASP A 187 9.48 -8.07 -8.71
C ASP A 187 8.57 -7.42 -7.66
N VAL A 188 8.62 -7.92 -6.42
CA VAL A 188 7.77 -7.47 -5.31
C VAL A 188 8.66 -6.95 -4.19
N ASN A 189 8.51 -5.68 -3.86
CA ASN A 189 9.35 -4.97 -2.90
C ASN A 189 8.48 -4.50 -1.73
N GLU A 190 8.64 -5.15 -0.58
CA GLU A 190 8.03 -4.73 0.68
C GLU A 190 8.87 -3.59 1.26
N MET A 191 8.21 -2.49 1.61
CA MET A 191 8.86 -1.26 2.10
C MET A 191 8.43 -0.96 3.52
N ASP A 192 9.37 -0.55 4.35
CA ASP A 192 9.07 0.10 5.63
C ASP A 192 8.98 1.62 5.43
N TRP A 193 8.47 2.34 6.42
CA TRP A 193 8.42 3.80 6.35
C TRP A 193 9.83 4.38 6.18
N TYR A 194 9.96 5.30 5.24
CA TYR A 194 11.17 5.99 4.81
C TYR A 194 12.08 5.15 3.89
N ASP A 195 11.68 3.92 3.56
CA ASP A 195 12.40 3.16 2.53
C ASP A 195 12.23 3.84 1.17
N GLU A 196 13.30 3.89 0.42
CA GLU A 196 13.38 4.51 -0.90
C GLU A 196 13.75 3.46 -1.96
N ILE A 197 13.08 3.51 -3.09
CA ILE A 197 13.40 2.66 -4.24
C ILE A 197 13.66 3.57 -5.44
N GLN A 198 14.87 3.46 -5.98
CA GLN A 198 15.22 4.12 -7.24
C GLN A 198 14.64 3.28 -8.38
N ILE A 199 13.79 3.88 -9.20
CA ILE A 199 13.18 3.21 -10.36
C ILE A 199 14.11 3.35 -11.57
N ASN A 200 14.62 4.57 -11.79
CA ASN A 200 15.61 4.90 -12.81
C ASN A 200 16.30 6.21 -12.41
N ASP A 201 17.20 6.73 -13.24
CA ASP A 201 18.01 7.91 -12.90
C ASP A 201 17.17 9.13 -12.50
N ASP A 202 15.97 9.26 -13.06
CA ASP A 202 15.10 10.43 -12.86
C ASP A 202 13.98 10.21 -11.83
N LEU A 203 13.69 8.94 -11.45
CA LEU A 203 12.48 8.59 -10.71
C LEU A 203 12.79 7.78 -9.46
N LYS A 204 12.43 8.32 -8.31
CA LYS A 204 12.56 7.68 -6.99
C LYS A 204 11.21 7.66 -6.30
N ILE A 205 10.93 6.58 -5.56
CA ILE A 205 9.68 6.41 -4.80
C ILE A 205 10.03 6.07 -3.35
N THR A 206 9.44 6.83 -2.41
CA THR A 206 9.63 6.67 -0.98
C THR A 206 8.31 6.31 -0.32
N LEU A 207 8.31 5.32 0.59
CA LEU A 207 7.14 5.05 1.44
C LEU A 207 7.20 5.95 2.68
N LEU A 208 6.17 6.76 2.90
CA LEU A 208 6.09 7.70 4.02
C LEU A 208 4.99 7.28 5.02
N PRO A 209 5.15 7.66 6.30
CA PRO A 209 4.13 7.38 7.31
C PRO A 209 2.75 7.94 6.95
N ALA A 210 1.73 7.23 7.39
CA ALA A 210 0.34 7.70 7.31
C ALA A 210 -0.38 7.38 8.62
N VAL A 211 -1.28 8.25 9.05
CA VAL A 211 -2.21 7.95 10.15
C VAL A 211 -3.36 7.15 9.55
N HIS A 212 -3.32 5.84 9.73
CA HIS A 212 -4.29 4.92 9.13
C HIS A 212 -4.32 3.60 9.91
N TRP A 213 -4.80 2.53 9.31
CA TRP A 213 -4.87 1.18 9.88
C TRP A 213 -5.03 0.17 8.74
N SER A 214 -4.83 -1.10 9.05
CA SER A 214 -4.99 -2.18 8.07
C SER A 214 -5.89 -3.28 8.65
N LYS A 215 -6.75 -3.87 7.80
CA LYS A 215 -7.60 -5.00 8.18
C LYS A 215 -8.32 -5.57 6.95
N ARG A 216 -8.36 -6.91 6.84
CA ARG A 216 -9.18 -7.62 5.84
C ARG A 216 -9.98 -8.76 6.44
N SER A 217 -9.68 -9.16 7.67
CA SER A 217 -10.33 -10.28 8.36
C SER A 217 -10.62 -9.92 9.80
N LEU A 218 -11.21 -10.86 10.54
CA LEU A 218 -11.52 -10.64 11.96
C LEU A 218 -10.26 -10.61 12.83
N THR A 219 -9.16 -11.21 12.36
CA THR A 219 -7.97 -11.47 13.19
C THR A 219 -6.68 -10.81 12.67
N ASP A 220 -6.77 -9.95 11.64
CA ASP A 220 -5.56 -9.38 11.01
C ASP A 220 -5.41 -7.87 11.15
N ALA A 221 -6.12 -7.27 12.11
CA ALA A 221 -6.01 -5.82 12.36
C ALA A 221 -4.54 -5.42 12.58
N ASN A 222 -4.08 -4.46 11.80
CA ASN A 222 -2.72 -3.89 11.85
C ASN A 222 -1.58 -4.89 11.69
N LYS A 223 -1.86 -6.07 11.11
CA LYS A 223 -0.81 -7.07 10.83
C LYS A 223 -0.02 -6.80 9.56
N THR A 224 -0.47 -5.85 8.74
CA THR A 224 0.28 -5.34 7.59
C THR A 224 0.49 -3.84 7.77
N LEU A 225 1.58 -3.33 7.25
CA LEU A 225 1.87 -1.90 7.32
C LEU A 225 0.98 -1.15 6.30
N TRP A 226 0.96 0.18 6.40
CA TRP A 226 0.28 1.12 5.49
C TRP A 226 1.18 2.34 5.30
N GLY A 227 0.96 3.10 4.25
CA GLY A 227 1.75 4.31 4.04
C GLY A 227 1.28 5.14 2.86
N ASN A 228 1.88 6.31 2.74
CA ASN A 228 1.76 7.21 1.61
C ASN A 228 2.95 6.99 0.68
N PHE A 229 2.83 7.33 -0.60
CA PHE A 229 3.99 7.32 -1.50
C PHE A 229 4.34 8.75 -1.92
N LEU A 230 5.62 9.08 -1.77
CA LEU A 230 6.22 10.25 -2.38
C LEU A 230 6.90 9.79 -3.67
N ILE A 231 6.49 10.35 -4.78
CA ILE A 231 7.04 10.05 -6.11
C ILE A 231 7.84 11.28 -6.54
N GLU A 232 9.14 11.14 -6.62
CA GLU A 232 10.07 12.21 -7.00
C GLU A 232 10.56 11.96 -8.43
N TYR A 233 10.20 12.86 -9.34
CA TYR A 233 10.61 12.78 -10.74
C TYR A 233 11.33 14.07 -11.14
N LYS A 234 12.63 13.96 -11.38
CA LYS A 234 13.50 15.11 -11.61
C LYS A 234 13.36 16.08 -10.42
N ILE A 235 13.02 17.33 -10.67
CA ILE A 235 12.83 18.34 -9.62
C ILE A 235 11.39 18.38 -9.06
N LYS A 236 10.47 17.56 -9.61
CA LYS A 236 9.06 17.55 -9.20
C LYS A 236 8.78 16.44 -8.19
N LYS A 237 7.87 16.72 -7.25
CA LYS A 237 7.43 15.77 -6.23
C LYS A 237 5.91 15.60 -6.30
N TYR A 238 5.46 14.36 -6.30
CA TYR A 238 4.03 13.99 -6.31
C TYR A 238 3.74 13.16 -5.06
N PHE A 239 2.69 13.48 -4.35
CA PHE A 239 2.36 12.84 -3.08
C PHE A 239 1.04 12.07 -3.20
N LEU A 240 1.13 10.74 -3.18
CA LEU A 240 -0.03 9.85 -3.13
C LEU A 240 -0.39 9.61 -1.66
N ARG A 241 -1.49 10.20 -1.23
CA ARG A 241 -1.93 10.15 0.17
C ARG A 241 -2.98 9.06 0.39
N VAL A 242 -2.85 8.30 1.49
CA VAL A 242 -3.91 7.46 2.05
C VAL A 242 -4.96 8.41 2.65
N ILE A 243 -6.18 8.32 2.15
CA ILE A 243 -7.27 9.17 2.68
C ILE A 243 -7.97 8.45 3.81
N UNK A 244 -8.05 9.09 4.76
CA UNK A 244 -8.70 8.53 5.87
C UNK A 244 -10.12 8.66 5.73
N UNK A 245 -10.59 7.91 5.78
CA UNK A 245 -12.00 7.94 5.75
C UNK A 245 -12.58 8.14 6.99
#